data_1dfef85c46b4c3c43458b4b712256919
#
_entry.id   1dfef85c46b4c3c43458b4b712256919
#
_cell.length_a   1.000
_cell.length_b   1.000
_cell.length_c   1.000
_cell.angle_alpha   90.00
_cell.angle_beta   90.00
_cell.angle_gamma   90.00
#
_symmetry.space_group_name_H-M   'P 1'
#
loop_
_entity.id
_entity.type
_entity.pdbx_description
1 polymer ?
#
loop_
_entity_poly.entity_id
_entity_poly.type
_entity_poly.pdbx_seq_one_letter_code
_entity_poly.pdbx_strand_id
1 'polypeptide(L)'
;MLAAVPFTPIPGPRLLGHDHGARRELLAALLAKALESGLSSLHLLFPLDRERPLLEAAGLMIREDVQFHWRNPPASTETEPTPAESSAPISVRQRRWADFEHFLASLSGAKRKKIRQERRRAAAHGLDLQWLDGHEARDEDWAFFAHCYANTYAQHRSTPYLAADFFVRLAHSMPEAVRLLVARRDTQPIAAAFFLCDREALYGRYWGCVEDLPFLHFELCYYQAIEYCIEHGLTRFEGGAQGEHKLARGLLPVRTFSAHWLADPRFRGAVDDWLARERAGVGHYLDELAEHSPFLREKGPGGIETGAAGAAEPQRGSRRQ
;
A
#
# COMPACT_ATOMS: atom_id res chain seq x y z
N MET A 1 -6.72 -24.38 -7.98
CA MET A 1 -5.28 -24.20 -7.62
C MET A 1 -5.04 -22.75 -7.31
N LEU A 2 -4.20 -22.47 -6.33
CA LEU A 2 -3.82 -21.09 -5.97
C LEU A 2 -2.30 -20.93 -6.09
N ALA A 3 -1.85 -19.97 -6.90
CA ALA A 3 -0.46 -19.53 -7.02
C ALA A 3 -0.33 -18.12 -6.39
N ALA A 4 0.02 -18.09 -5.12
CA ALA A 4 0.13 -16.88 -4.32
C ALA A 4 1.12 -17.11 -3.17
N VAL A 5 2.40 -17.23 -3.50
CA VAL A 5 3.46 -17.36 -2.50
C VAL A 5 4.28 -16.06 -2.47
N PRO A 6 4.33 -15.42 -1.31
CA PRO A 6 3.57 -15.66 -0.08
C PRO A 6 2.07 -15.37 -0.25
N PHE A 7 1.22 -15.99 0.56
CA PHE A 7 -0.22 -15.69 0.59
C PHE A 7 -0.47 -14.37 1.33
N THR A 8 -0.23 -13.28 0.62
CA THR A 8 -0.35 -11.91 1.12
C THR A 8 -0.69 -10.99 -0.04
N PRO A 9 -1.47 -9.92 0.14
CA PRO A 9 -1.83 -8.97 -0.92
C PRO A 9 -0.69 -8.02 -1.28
N ILE A 10 0.51 -8.57 -1.48
CA ILE A 10 1.70 -7.82 -1.94
C ILE A 10 2.00 -8.26 -3.37
N PRO A 11 2.04 -7.32 -4.33
CA PRO A 11 2.46 -7.64 -5.69
C PRO A 11 3.88 -8.19 -5.73
N GLY A 12 4.05 -9.29 -6.46
CA GLY A 12 5.35 -9.94 -6.59
C GLY A 12 5.39 -10.93 -7.75
N PRO A 13 6.58 -11.41 -8.15
CA PRO A 13 6.70 -12.37 -9.23
C PRO A 13 5.98 -13.67 -8.86
N ARG A 14 5.09 -14.14 -9.73
CA ARG A 14 4.36 -15.41 -9.56
C ARG A 14 4.88 -16.50 -10.48
N LEU A 15 5.51 -16.11 -11.57
CA LEU A 15 6.17 -17.00 -12.52
C LEU A 15 7.68 -16.84 -12.40
N LEU A 16 8.32 -17.69 -11.58
CA LEU A 16 9.75 -17.62 -11.27
C LEU A 16 10.62 -18.21 -12.38
N GLY A 17 10.47 -17.68 -13.60
CA GLY A 17 11.30 -17.98 -14.75
C GLY A 17 12.37 -16.91 -14.98
N HIS A 18 13.58 -17.32 -15.41
CA HIS A 18 14.70 -16.41 -15.66
C HIS A 18 14.48 -15.51 -16.89
N ASP A 19 13.69 -15.95 -17.87
CA ASP A 19 13.31 -15.18 -19.04
C ASP A 19 11.83 -15.32 -19.41
N HIS A 20 11.40 -14.67 -20.48
CA HIS A 20 10.02 -14.72 -20.96
C HIS A 20 9.62 -16.14 -21.44
N GLY A 21 10.53 -16.89 -22.07
CA GLY A 21 10.27 -18.25 -22.52
C GLY A 21 10.01 -19.19 -21.35
N ALA A 22 10.90 -19.19 -20.34
CA ALA A 22 10.76 -20.00 -19.13
C ALA A 22 9.45 -19.67 -18.35
N ARG A 23 9.05 -18.40 -18.28
CA ARG A 23 7.78 -18.03 -17.65
C ARG A 23 6.57 -18.52 -18.42
N ARG A 24 6.62 -18.49 -19.76
CA ARG A 24 5.57 -19.04 -20.63
C ARG A 24 5.43 -20.55 -20.46
N GLU A 25 6.54 -21.28 -20.42
CA GLU A 25 6.56 -22.72 -20.21
C GLU A 25 6.03 -23.09 -18.82
N LEU A 26 6.42 -22.35 -17.78
CA LEU A 26 5.93 -22.53 -16.42
C LEU A 26 4.41 -22.31 -16.34
N LEU A 27 3.88 -21.26 -16.98
CA LEU A 27 2.44 -21.01 -17.03
C LEU A 27 1.68 -22.11 -17.76
N ALA A 28 2.22 -22.58 -18.90
CA ALA A 28 1.65 -23.70 -19.65
C ALA A 28 1.61 -24.98 -18.80
N ALA A 29 2.71 -25.28 -18.08
CA ALA A 29 2.78 -26.42 -17.16
C ALA A 29 1.78 -26.31 -16.01
N LEU A 30 1.58 -25.12 -15.43
CA LEU A 30 0.58 -24.88 -14.38
C LEU A 30 -0.85 -25.14 -14.89
N LEU A 31 -1.18 -24.66 -16.09
CA LEU A 31 -2.48 -24.87 -16.72
C LEU A 31 -2.70 -26.36 -17.06
N ALA A 32 -1.69 -27.03 -17.64
CA ALA A 32 -1.75 -28.47 -17.91
C ALA A 32 -1.97 -29.26 -16.62
N LYS A 33 -1.24 -28.93 -15.55
CA LYS A 33 -1.37 -29.59 -14.25
C LYS A 33 -2.75 -29.36 -13.62
N ALA A 34 -3.31 -28.16 -13.77
CA ALA A 34 -4.68 -27.88 -13.29
C ALA A 34 -5.73 -28.74 -14.02
N LEU A 35 -5.59 -28.88 -15.35
CA LEU A 35 -6.46 -29.72 -16.18
C LEU A 35 -6.32 -31.20 -15.84
N GLU A 36 -5.09 -31.73 -15.82
CA GLU A 36 -4.80 -33.14 -15.48
C GLU A 36 -5.33 -33.52 -14.10
N SER A 37 -5.27 -32.59 -13.13
CA SER A 37 -5.76 -32.82 -11.77
C SER A 37 -7.27 -32.63 -11.62
N GLY A 38 -8.01 -32.36 -12.70
CA GLY A 38 -9.46 -32.13 -12.67
C GLY A 38 -9.88 -30.91 -11.87
N LEU A 39 -9.01 -29.91 -11.73
CA LEU A 39 -9.31 -28.72 -10.96
C LEU A 39 -10.27 -27.80 -11.72
N SER A 40 -11.22 -27.22 -10.99
CA SER A 40 -12.21 -26.30 -11.56
C SER A 40 -11.63 -24.93 -11.90
N SER A 41 -10.51 -24.53 -11.27
CA SER A 41 -9.92 -23.21 -11.44
C SER A 41 -8.42 -23.13 -11.07
N LEU A 42 -7.73 -22.15 -11.65
CA LEU A 42 -6.40 -21.70 -11.26
C LEU A 42 -6.42 -20.18 -11.03
N HIS A 43 -5.84 -19.73 -9.95
CA HIS A 43 -5.77 -18.33 -9.57
C HIS A 43 -4.32 -17.93 -9.27
N LEU A 44 -3.83 -16.87 -9.94
CA LEU A 44 -2.58 -16.19 -9.63
C LEU A 44 -2.92 -14.85 -8.99
N LEU A 45 -2.56 -14.65 -7.72
CA LEU A 45 -2.91 -13.45 -6.98
C LEU A 45 -1.73 -12.47 -6.94
N PHE A 46 -2.01 -11.20 -7.22
CA PHE A 46 -1.04 -10.10 -7.17
C PHE A 46 0.25 -10.36 -7.96
N PRO A 47 0.19 -10.82 -9.23
CA PRO A 47 1.37 -10.88 -10.08
C PRO A 47 1.86 -9.46 -10.41
N LEU A 48 3.12 -9.34 -10.88
CA LEU A 48 3.65 -8.06 -11.32
C LEU A 48 3.07 -7.64 -12.67
N ASP A 49 2.96 -6.33 -12.92
CA ASP A 49 2.42 -5.77 -14.17
C ASP A 49 3.11 -6.34 -15.43
N ARG A 50 4.42 -6.58 -15.35
CA ARG A 50 5.19 -7.20 -16.44
C ARG A 50 4.77 -8.64 -16.79
N GLU A 51 4.04 -9.33 -15.90
CA GLU A 51 3.52 -10.69 -16.15
C GLU A 51 2.15 -10.66 -16.82
N ARG A 52 1.44 -9.53 -16.77
CA ARG A 52 0.07 -9.36 -17.29
C ARG A 52 -0.06 -9.75 -18.77
N PRO A 53 0.77 -9.27 -19.71
CA PRO A 53 0.63 -9.63 -21.12
C PRO A 53 0.72 -11.14 -21.37
N LEU A 54 1.59 -11.83 -20.62
CA LEU A 54 1.73 -13.27 -20.72
C LEU A 54 0.49 -14.01 -20.21
N LEU A 55 -0.10 -13.55 -19.10
CA LEU A 55 -1.28 -14.15 -18.51
C LEU A 55 -2.51 -13.94 -19.41
N GLU A 56 -2.68 -12.76 -19.99
CA GLU A 56 -3.75 -12.46 -20.95
C GLU A 56 -3.60 -13.26 -22.24
N ALA A 57 -2.39 -13.38 -22.78
CA ALA A 57 -2.10 -14.19 -23.98
C ALA A 57 -2.37 -15.69 -23.77
N ALA A 58 -2.26 -16.17 -22.53
CA ALA A 58 -2.62 -17.54 -22.15
C ALA A 58 -4.11 -17.73 -21.86
N GLY A 59 -4.95 -16.70 -22.06
CA GLY A 59 -6.39 -16.75 -21.89
C GLY A 59 -6.87 -16.72 -20.44
N LEU A 60 -6.05 -16.20 -19.50
CA LEU A 60 -6.52 -15.97 -18.16
C LEU A 60 -7.32 -14.66 -18.09
N MET A 61 -8.40 -14.68 -17.33
CA MET A 61 -9.24 -13.51 -17.06
C MET A 61 -8.56 -12.65 -16.00
N ILE A 62 -8.54 -11.33 -16.20
CA ILE A 62 -7.91 -10.38 -15.29
C ILE A 62 -8.98 -9.71 -14.42
N ARG A 63 -8.78 -9.77 -13.10
CA ARG A 63 -9.52 -8.99 -12.12
C ARG A 63 -8.62 -7.90 -11.56
N GLU A 64 -9.10 -6.67 -11.55
CA GLU A 64 -8.37 -5.51 -11.02
C GLU A 64 -8.92 -5.09 -9.66
N ASP A 65 -8.03 -4.48 -8.85
CA ASP A 65 -8.35 -3.92 -7.55
C ASP A 65 -7.43 -2.71 -7.27
N VAL A 66 -7.66 -1.99 -6.18
CA VAL A 66 -6.92 -0.80 -5.80
C VAL A 66 -6.26 -0.99 -4.44
N GLN A 67 -4.97 -0.66 -4.36
CA GLN A 67 -4.23 -0.50 -3.12
C GLN A 67 -3.76 0.93 -2.97
N PHE A 68 -3.28 1.30 -1.78
CA PHE A 68 -2.79 2.65 -1.49
C PHE A 68 -1.32 2.59 -1.09
N HIS A 69 -0.46 3.23 -1.90
CA HIS A 69 0.98 3.26 -1.69
C HIS A 69 1.47 4.70 -1.54
N TRP A 70 2.37 4.93 -0.60
CA TRP A 70 3.18 6.13 -0.55
C TRP A 70 4.49 5.90 -1.32
N ARG A 71 5.01 6.94 -1.97
CA ARG A 71 6.21 6.85 -2.80
C ARG A 71 7.22 7.95 -2.47
N ASN A 72 8.49 7.55 -2.46
CA ASN A 72 9.65 8.44 -2.39
C ASN A 72 10.61 8.13 -3.55
N PRO A 73 10.21 8.43 -4.80
CA PRO A 73 11.04 8.13 -5.96
C PRO A 73 12.34 8.96 -5.93
N PRO A 74 13.38 8.57 -6.70
CA PRO A 74 14.54 9.43 -6.93
C PRO A 74 14.13 10.77 -7.53
N ALA A 75 14.80 11.86 -7.13
CA ALA A 75 14.46 13.22 -7.57
C ALA A 75 14.66 13.47 -9.08
N SER A 76 15.38 12.61 -9.78
CA SER A 76 15.89 12.83 -11.14
C SER A 76 15.30 11.91 -12.22
N THR A 77 14.19 11.22 -12.00
CA THR A 77 13.62 10.36 -13.04
C THR A 77 12.14 10.62 -13.26
N GLU A 78 11.81 11.28 -14.37
CA GLU A 78 10.49 11.23 -14.99
C GLU A 78 10.22 9.84 -15.64
N THR A 79 11.20 8.93 -15.65
CA THR A 79 11.15 7.56 -16.20
C THR A 79 11.41 6.52 -15.12
N GLU A 80 10.69 5.42 -15.18
CA GLU A 80 10.95 4.26 -14.30
C GLU A 80 12.40 3.78 -14.47
N PRO A 81 13.12 3.46 -13.36
CA PRO A 81 14.50 3.01 -13.45
C PRO A 81 14.59 1.69 -14.26
N THR A 82 15.50 1.65 -15.20
CA THR A 82 15.81 0.42 -15.95
C THR A 82 16.40 -0.63 -15.00
N PRO A 83 16.28 -1.94 -15.32
CA PRO A 83 16.83 -3.01 -14.47
C PRO A 83 18.33 -2.88 -14.16
N ALA A 84 19.10 -2.18 -15.01
CA ALA A 84 20.52 -1.91 -14.79
C ALA A 84 20.81 -0.87 -13.72
N GLU A 85 19.87 0.06 -13.45
CA GLU A 85 20.03 1.12 -12.43
C GLU A 85 19.65 0.61 -11.02
N SER A 86 18.97 -0.56 -10.95
CA SER A 86 18.60 -1.21 -9.69
C SER A 86 19.81 -1.77 -8.91
N SER A 87 20.98 -1.91 -9.52
CA SER A 87 22.18 -2.50 -8.90
C SER A 87 23.09 -1.49 -8.20
N ALA A 88 22.84 -0.18 -8.30
CA ALA A 88 23.67 0.84 -7.65
C ALA A 88 23.39 0.90 -6.11
N PRO A 89 24.42 1.15 -5.28
CA PRO A 89 24.25 1.29 -3.84
C PRO A 89 23.24 2.38 -3.50
N ILE A 90 22.34 2.10 -2.58
CA ILE A 90 21.19 2.95 -2.18
C ILE A 90 21.62 4.33 -1.65
N SER A 91 22.85 4.47 -1.18
CA SER A 91 23.40 5.69 -0.57
C SER A 91 23.56 6.90 -1.51
N VAL A 92 23.36 6.74 -2.82
CA VAL A 92 23.65 7.80 -3.83
C VAL A 92 22.39 8.33 -4.52
N ARG A 93 21.22 7.72 -4.32
CA ARG A 93 19.99 8.18 -4.97
C ARG A 93 19.37 9.33 -4.19
N GLN A 94 19.40 10.53 -4.75
CA GLN A 94 18.65 11.66 -4.22
C GLN A 94 17.15 11.29 -4.16
N ARG A 95 16.56 11.28 -2.96
CA ARG A 95 15.15 10.99 -2.75
C ARG A 95 14.33 12.27 -2.87
N ARG A 96 13.07 12.14 -3.28
CA ARG A 96 12.13 13.26 -3.41
C ARG A 96 11.91 13.97 -2.06
N TRP A 97 11.78 13.19 -0.99
CA TRP A 97 11.53 13.71 0.34
C TRP A 97 12.80 13.59 1.19
N ALA A 98 13.35 14.73 1.62
CA ALA A 98 14.53 14.75 2.47
C ALA A 98 14.20 14.39 3.93
N ASP A 99 13.00 14.77 4.39
CA ASP A 99 12.46 14.50 5.71
C ASP A 99 10.93 14.51 5.68
N PHE A 100 10.31 14.20 6.81
CA PHE A 100 8.85 14.16 6.92
C PHE A 100 8.20 15.54 6.75
N GLU A 101 8.85 16.63 7.18
CA GLU A 101 8.35 18.00 6.99
C GLU A 101 8.40 18.42 5.52
N HIS A 102 9.44 18.01 4.77
CA HIS A 102 9.50 18.22 3.32
C HIS A 102 8.36 17.46 2.62
N PHE A 103 8.08 16.22 3.02
CA PHE A 103 6.90 15.49 2.53
C PHE A 103 5.61 16.24 2.86
N LEU A 104 5.41 16.69 4.10
CA LEU A 104 4.24 17.47 4.48
C LEU A 104 4.09 18.76 3.68
N ALA A 105 5.19 19.43 3.35
CA ALA A 105 5.18 20.66 2.55
C ALA A 105 4.58 20.44 1.15
N SER A 106 4.70 19.24 0.58
CA SER A 106 4.13 18.88 -0.72
C SER A 106 2.59 18.71 -0.69
N LEU A 107 2.00 18.56 0.48
CA LEU A 107 0.56 18.39 0.63
C LEU A 107 -0.17 19.73 0.68
N SER A 108 -1.45 19.73 0.35
CA SER A 108 -2.32 20.90 0.52
C SER A 108 -2.34 21.36 1.97
N GLY A 109 -2.49 22.68 2.19
CA GLY A 109 -2.44 23.28 3.52
C GLY A 109 -3.41 22.64 4.52
N ALA A 110 -4.62 22.29 4.07
CA ALA A 110 -5.63 21.63 4.90
C ALA A 110 -5.18 20.22 5.35
N LYS A 111 -4.62 19.42 4.42
CA LYS A 111 -4.14 18.06 4.71
C LYS A 111 -2.93 18.09 5.65
N ARG A 112 -1.95 18.97 5.38
CA ARG A 112 -0.79 19.21 6.23
C ARG A 112 -1.18 19.60 7.67
N LYS A 113 -2.12 20.55 7.81
CA LYS A 113 -2.63 20.98 9.13
C LYS A 113 -3.28 19.80 9.87
N LYS A 114 -4.09 19.00 9.18
CA LYS A 114 -4.76 17.84 9.76
C LYS A 114 -3.76 16.80 10.26
N ILE A 115 -2.76 16.42 9.44
CA ILE A 115 -1.73 15.44 9.82
C ILE A 115 -0.95 15.91 11.05
N ARG A 116 -0.49 17.17 11.07
CA ARG A 116 0.20 17.73 12.24
C ARG A 116 -0.67 17.72 13.49
N GLN A 117 -1.98 17.95 13.36
CA GLN A 117 -2.91 17.89 14.48
C GLN A 117 -3.09 16.45 14.99
N GLU A 118 -3.23 15.47 14.10
CA GLU A 118 -3.34 14.05 14.43
C GLU A 118 -2.08 13.57 15.16
N ARG A 119 -0.88 13.85 14.62
CA ARG A 119 0.41 13.51 15.26
C ARG A 119 0.57 14.14 16.65
N ARG A 120 0.22 15.43 16.81
CA ARG A 120 0.25 16.09 18.13
C ARG A 120 -0.68 15.42 19.14
N ARG A 121 -1.86 15.00 18.71
CA ARG A 121 -2.81 14.30 19.59
C ARG A 121 -2.32 12.89 19.94
N ALA A 122 -1.73 12.17 19.02
CA ALA A 122 -1.10 10.88 19.29
C ALA A 122 0.07 11.03 20.29
N ALA A 123 0.96 12.02 20.09
CA ALA A 123 2.07 12.31 20.98
C ALA A 123 1.63 12.73 22.39
N ALA A 124 0.46 13.36 22.53
CA ALA A 124 -0.08 13.76 23.83
C ALA A 124 -0.44 12.58 24.77
N HIS A 125 -0.49 11.35 24.25
CA HIS A 125 -0.65 10.14 25.07
C HIS A 125 0.63 9.74 25.82
N GLY A 126 1.78 10.38 25.53
CA GLY A 126 3.05 10.16 26.24
C GLY A 126 3.63 8.76 26.02
N LEU A 127 3.42 8.17 24.83
CA LEU A 127 3.92 6.85 24.49
C LEU A 127 5.32 6.97 23.87
N ASP A 128 6.22 6.08 24.27
CA ASP A 128 7.48 5.81 23.59
C ASP A 128 7.23 4.87 22.41
N LEU A 129 7.75 5.23 21.23
CA LEU A 129 7.59 4.48 19.99
C LEU A 129 8.94 3.88 19.60
N GLN A 130 9.02 2.57 19.55
CA GLN A 130 10.25 1.85 19.27
C GLN A 130 10.10 0.94 18.06
N TRP A 131 10.93 1.17 17.03
CA TRP A 131 11.13 0.23 15.94
C TRP A 131 12.09 -0.88 16.34
N LEU A 132 11.72 -2.12 16.05
CA LEU A 132 12.52 -3.33 16.32
C LEU A 132 12.57 -4.16 15.03
N ASP A 133 13.73 -4.68 14.69
CA ASP A 133 13.86 -5.73 13.68
C ASP A 133 13.75 -7.14 14.32
N GLY A 134 13.95 -8.19 13.50
CA GLY A 134 13.84 -9.56 14.01
C GLY A 134 14.97 -9.99 14.96
N HIS A 135 16.10 -9.26 15.00
CA HIS A 135 17.18 -9.50 15.93
C HIS A 135 16.96 -8.78 17.27
N GLU A 136 16.28 -7.64 17.25
CA GLU A 136 16.06 -6.77 18.41
C GLU A 136 14.80 -7.15 19.18
N ALA A 137 13.75 -7.57 18.46
CA ALA A 137 12.47 -7.94 19.07
C ALA A 137 12.58 -9.25 19.84
N ARG A 138 12.21 -9.21 21.11
CA ARG A 138 12.24 -10.36 22.03
C ARG A 138 10.95 -11.17 21.91
N ASP A 139 10.95 -12.41 22.40
CA ASP A 139 9.78 -13.28 22.39
C ASP A 139 8.56 -12.65 23.07
N GLU A 140 8.77 -11.83 24.10
CA GLU A 140 7.70 -11.09 24.79
C GLU A 140 7.08 -10.00 23.90
N ASP A 141 7.85 -9.35 23.01
CA ASP A 141 7.35 -8.36 22.04
C ASP A 141 6.48 -9.05 20.99
N TRP A 142 6.91 -10.23 20.52
CA TRP A 142 6.12 -11.04 19.59
C TRP A 142 4.85 -11.62 20.22
N ALA A 143 4.92 -12.06 21.49
CA ALA A 143 3.74 -12.52 22.22
C ALA A 143 2.72 -11.39 22.41
N PHE A 144 3.19 -10.18 22.74
CA PHE A 144 2.35 -9.01 22.85
C PHE A 144 1.71 -8.65 21.48
N PHE A 145 2.51 -8.66 20.41
CA PHE A 145 1.98 -8.39 19.07
C PHE A 145 0.92 -9.42 18.66
N ALA A 146 1.17 -10.72 18.91
CA ALA A 146 0.21 -11.79 18.62
C ALA A 146 -1.11 -11.59 19.38
N HIS A 147 -1.04 -11.13 20.64
CA HIS A 147 -2.22 -10.75 21.42
C HIS A 147 -2.98 -9.56 20.78
N CYS A 148 -2.27 -8.49 20.38
CA CYS A 148 -2.87 -7.36 19.68
C CYS A 148 -3.52 -7.78 18.34
N TYR A 149 -2.85 -8.65 17.59
CA TYR A 149 -3.37 -9.21 16.34
C TYR A 149 -4.69 -9.98 16.58
N ALA A 150 -4.72 -10.85 17.59
CA ALA A 150 -5.93 -11.59 17.95
C ALA A 150 -7.07 -10.66 18.41
N ASN A 151 -6.77 -9.62 19.18
CA ASN A 151 -7.77 -8.61 19.61
C ASN A 151 -8.41 -7.90 18.43
N THR A 152 -7.63 -7.50 17.43
CA THR A 152 -8.16 -6.86 16.22
C THR A 152 -9.15 -7.78 15.50
N TYR A 153 -8.83 -9.05 15.36
CA TYR A 153 -9.76 -10.03 14.76
C TYR A 153 -11.03 -10.23 15.59
N ALA A 154 -10.89 -10.31 16.92
CA ALA A 154 -12.03 -10.44 17.83
C ALA A 154 -12.99 -9.24 17.72
N GLN A 155 -12.47 -8.01 17.65
CA GLN A 155 -13.27 -6.80 17.43
C GLN A 155 -14.06 -6.85 16.12
N HIS A 156 -13.50 -7.45 15.07
CA HIS A 156 -14.16 -7.67 13.79
C HIS A 156 -15.00 -8.96 13.73
N ARG A 157 -15.22 -9.66 14.87
CA ARG A 157 -15.96 -10.92 14.96
C ARG A 157 -15.42 -12.00 14.01
N SER A 158 -14.09 -12.04 13.85
CA SER A 158 -13.37 -12.95 12.96
C SER A 158 -12.32 -13.73 13.76
N THR A 159 -11.76 -14.76 13.15
CA THR A 159 -10.71 -15.59 13.77
C THR A 159 -9.38 -15.33 13.09
N PRO A 160 -8.28 -15.12 13.85
CA PRO A 160 -6.94 -15.03 13.30
C PRO A 160 -6.58 -16.28 12.49
N TYR A 161 -6.07 -16.12 11.27
CA TYR A 161 -5.64 -17.25 10.44
C TYR A 161 -4.14 -17.56 10.58
N LEU A 162 -3.36 -16.65 11.17
CA LEU A 162 -1.96 -16.90 11.52
C LEU A 162 -1.86 -17.25 13.01
N ALA A 163 -1.14 -18.31 13.30
CA ALA A 163 -0.84 -18.72 14.69
C ALA A 163 0.19 -17.76 15.32
N ALA A 164 0.18 -17.65 16.64
CA ALA A 164 1.09 -16.74 17.35
C ALA A 164 2.57 -17.05 17.09
N ASP A 165 2.94 -18.33 17.00
CA ASP A 165 4.28 -18.80 16.71
C ASP A 165 4.76 -18.47 15.28
N PHE A 166 3.84 -18.14 14.36
CA PHE A 166 4.19 -17.73 13.00
C PHE A 166 5.10 -16.50 13.00
N PHE A 167 4.79 -15.50 13.81
CA PHE A 167 5.55 -14.25 13.86
C PHE A 167 6.96 -14.47 14.44
N VAL A 168 7.08 -15.27 15.49
CA VAL A 168 8.37 -15.67 16.07
C VAL A 168 9.22 -16.43 15.06
N ARG A 169 8.65 -17.43 14.40
CA ARG A 169 9.36 -18.20 13.36
C ARG A 169 9.78 -17.34 12.18
N LEU A 170 8.94 -16.39 11.77
CA LEU A 170 9.27 -15.47 10.69
C LEU A 170 10.43 -14.55 11.09
N ALA A 171 10.42 -14.01 12.31
CA ALA A 171 11.50 -13.19 12.84
C ALA A 171 12.83 -13.95 12.88
N HIS A 172 12.83 -15.22 13.32
CA HIS A 172 14.04 -16.04 13.34
C HIS A 172 14.55 -16.42 11.96
N SER A 173 13.65 -16.65 10.98
CA SER A 173 14.04 -17.09 9.63
C SER A 173 14.40 -15.94 8.69
N MET A 174 13.86 -14.74 8.92
CA MET A 174 14.03 -13.56 8.07
C MET A 174 14.16 -12.28 8.91
N PRO A 175 15.12 -12.21 9.87
CA PRO A 175 15.18 -11.12 10.85
C PRO A 175 15.33 -9.73 10.20
N GLU A 176 16.07 -9.63 9.11
CA GLU A 176 16.26 -8.37 8.39
C GLU A 176 15.00 -7.92 7.61
N ALA A 177 14.06 -8.83 7.35
CA ALA A 177 12.86 -8.55 6.57
C ALA A 177 11.66 -8.17 7.43
N VAL A 178 11.69 -8.39 8.75
CA VAL A 178 10.59 -8.03 9.64
C VAL A 178 10.85 -6.70 10.35
N ARG A 179 9.78 -5.95 10.59
CA ARG A 179 9.80 -4.74 11.42
C ARG A 179 8.59 -4.74 12.34
N LEU A 180 8.83 -4.48 13.59
CA LEU A 180 7.81 -4.33 14.61
C LEU A 180 7.94 -2.94 15.23
N LEU A 181 6.87 -2.15 15.16
CA LEU A 181 6.77 -0.87 15.84
C LEU A 181 5.93 -1.06 17.09
N VAL A 182 6.51 -0.86 18.28
CA VAL A 182 5.85 -1.01 19.56
C VAL A 182 5.66 0.36 20.22
N ALA A 183 4.46 0.66 20.66
CA ALA A 183 4.14 1.83 21.48
C ALA A 183 4.04 1.41 22.96
N ARG A 184 4.83 2.05 23.81
CA ARG A 184 4.91 1.74 25.25
C ARG A 184 4.54 2.95 26.10
N ARG A 185 3.84 2.70 27.21
CA ARG A 185 3.69 3.67 28.30
C ARG A 185 4.60 3.20 29.43
N ASP A 186 5.67 3.94 29.68
CA ASP A 186 6.79 3.49 30.51
C ASP A 186 7.35 2.16 29.97
N THR A 187 7.21 1.06 30.71
CA THR A 187 7.64 -0.28 30.28
C THR A 187 6.50 -1.12 29.68
N GLN A 188 5.24 -0.66 29.76
CA GLN A 188 4.08 -1.44 29.37
C GLN A 188 3.73 -1.23 27.88
N PRO A 189 3.72 -2.28 27.06
CA PRO A 189 3.31 -2.16 25.68
C PRO A 189 1.80 -1.95 25.56
N ILE A 190 1.38 -0.97 24.75
CA ILE A 190 -0.01 -0.54 24.56
C ILE A 190 -0.54 -0.91 23.17
N ALA A 191 0.31 -0.81 22.15
CA ALA A 191 -0.03 -1.13 20.78
C ALA A 191 1.19 -1.59 20.00
N ALA A 192 0.97 -2.34 18.92
CA ALA A 192 2.05 -2.69 18.01
C ALA A 192 1.54 -2.78 16.57
N ALA A 193 2.44 -2.45 15.63
CA ALA A 193 2.23 -2.59 14.20
C ALA A 193 3.35 -3.43 13.58
N PHE A 194 2.96 -4.37 12.73
CA PHE A 194 3.88 -5.30 12.07
C PHE A 194 4.00 -4.98 10.59
N PHE A 195 5.24 -4.95 10.13
CA PHE A 195 5.59 -4.70 8.73
C PHE A 195 6.58 -5.74 8.23
N LEU A 196 6.61 -5.89 6.92
CA LEU A 196 7.72 -6.51 6.21
C LEU A 196 8.51 -5.41 5.50
N CYS A 197 9.81 -5.65 5.30
CA CYS A 197 10.71 -4.70 4.67
C CYS A 197 11.65 -5.42 3.72
N ASP A 198 11.87 -4.84 2.55
CA ASP A 198 12.97 -5.22 1.68
C ASP A 198 13.88 -3.99 1.41
N ARG A 199 14.75 -4.08 0.40
CA ARG A 199 15.67 -2.99 0.06
C ARG A 199 15.00 -1.75 -0.53
N GLU A 200 13.74 -1.85 -0.96
CA GLU A 200 13.03 -0.79 -1.68
C GLU A 200 11.76 -0.36 -0.99
N ALA A 201 11.13 -1.24 -0.22
CA ALA A 201 9.78 -1.03 0.27
C ALA A 201 9.55 -1.48 1.71
N LEU A 202 8.65 -0.78 2.37
CA LEU A 202 8.02 -1.18 3.63
C LEU A 202 6.58 -1.63 3.34
N TYR A 203 6.18 -2.78 3.88
CA TYR A 203 4.86 -3.38 3.66
C TYR A 203 4.09 -3.44 4.96
N GLY A 204 3.07 -2.59 5.13
CA GLY A 204 2.17 -2.62 6.28
C GLY A 204 1.30 -3.87 6.27
N ARG A 205 1.32 -4.65 7.36
CA ARG A 205 0.60 -5.93 7.39
C ARG A 205 -0.48 -5.98 8.45
N TYR A 206 -0.12 -5.85 9.69
CA TYR A 206 -1.05 -6.01 10.80
C TYR A 206 -0.78 -4.99 11.88
N TRP A 207 -1.81 -4.66 12.62
CA TRP A 207 -1.70 -3.82 13.80
C TRP A 207 -2.72 -4.25 14.85
N GLY A 208 -2.51 -3.84 16.08
CA GLY A 208 -3.50 -3.93 17.13
C GLY A 208 -3.07 -3.20 18.38
N CYS A 209 -4.00 -3.07 19.31
CA CYS A 209 -3.78 -2.41 20.58
C CYS A 209 -4.55 -3.11 21.70
N VAL A 210 -4.11 -2.88 22.93
CA VAL A 210 -4.85 -3.28 24.14
C VAL A 210 -5.63 -2.11 24.73
N GLU A 211 -5.29 -0.88 24.34
CA GLU A 211 -5.99 0.35 24.70
C GLU A 211 -6.24 1.16 23.41
N ASP A 212 -7.51 1.49 23.13
CA ASP A 212 -7.88 2.28 21.95
C ASP A 212 -7.66 3.77 22.25
N LEU A 213 -6.55 4.30 21.74
CA LEU A 213 -6.15 5.68 21.89
C LEU A 213 -6.38 6.45 20.60
N PRO A 214 -7.05 7.62 20.65
CA PRO A 214 -7.31 8.42 19.47
C PRO A 214 -6.06 8.74 18.65
N PHE A 215 -6.11 8.48 17.34
CA PHE A 215 -5.04 8.70 16.35
C PHE A 215 -3.81 7.79 16.46
N LEU A 216 -3.71 6.91 17.46
CA LEU A 216 -2.56 6.01 17.61
C LEU A 216 -2.42 5.08 16.40
N HIS A 217 -3.52 4.56 15.88
CA HIS A 217 -3.52 3.76 14.64
C HIS A 217 -2.88 4.53 13.47
N PHE A 218 -3.23 5.80 13.29
CA PHE A 218 -2.67 6.60 12.20
C PHE A 218 -1.19 6.90 12.41
N GLU A 219 -0.79 7.15 13.65
CA GLU A 219 0.61 7.37 13.98
C GLU A 219 1.44 6.12 13.67
N LEU A 220 1.07 4.96 14.20
CA LEU A 220 1.86 3.74 14.02
C LEU A 220 1.82 3.21 12.59
N CYS A 221 0.62 3.16 11.98
CA CYS A 221 0.43 2.47 10.70
C CYS A 221 0.74 3.33 9.48
N TYR A 222 0.79 4.68 9.59
CA TYR A 222 1.03 5.55 8.44
C TYR A 222 2.15 6.56 8.67
N TYR A 223 2.10 7.37 9.72
CA TYR A 223 3.07 8.46 9.87
C TYR A 223 4.46 7.94 10.19
N GLN A 224 4.57 7.04 11.14
CA GLN A 224 5.82 6.37 11.48
C GLN A 224 6.36 5.52 10.31
N ALA A 225 5.47 4.85 9.56
CA ALA A 225 5.87 4.07 8.40
C ALA A 225 6.44 4.96 7.27
N ILE A 226 5.83 6.12 6.99
CA ILE A 226 6.34 7.09 6.01
C ILE A 226 7.67 7.66 6.47
N GLU A 227 7.77 8.08 7.74
CA GLU A 227 8.99 8.62 8.34
C GLU A 227 10.12 7.59 8.28
N TYR A 228 9.87 6.34 8.67
CA TYR A 228 10.79 5.22 8.52
C TYR A 228 11.31 5.06 7.08
N CYS A 229 10.40 5.10 6.09
CA CYS A 229 10.80 5.00 4.68
C CYS A 229 11.70 6.15 4.24
N ILE A 230 11.44 7.38 4.69
CA ILE A 230 12.27 8.54 4.38
C ILE A 230 13.65 8.38 4.99
N GLU A 231 13.74 8.06 6.28
CA GLU A 231 14.99 7.91 7.03
C GLU A 231 15.88 6.79 6.49
N HIS A 232 15.27 5.65 6.10
CA HIS A 232 15.99 4.51 5.56
C HIS A 232 16.15 4.54 4.04
N GLY A 233 15.72 5.61 3.38
CA GLY A 233 15.84 5.78 1.92
C GLY A 233 15.02 4.78 1.12
N LEU A 234 13.93 4.24 1.65
CA LEU A 234 13.03 3.37 0.91
C LEU A 234 12.21 4.16 -0.11
N THR A 235 11.92 3.54 -1.25
CA THR A 235 11.20 4.20 -2.36
C THR A 235 9.70 4.20 -2.19
N ARG A 236 9.14 3.26 -1.41
CA ARG A 236 7.70 3.15 -1.23
C ARG A 236 7.30 2.52 0.11
N PHE A 237 6.08 2.86 0.52
CA PHE A 237 5.37 2.19 1.58
C PHE A 237 4.03 1.69 1.03
N GLU A 238 3.76 0.40 1.16
CA GLU A 238 2.51 -0.24 0.75
C GLU A 238 1.57 -0.35 1.95
N GLY A 239 0.54 0.49 1.97
CA GLY A 239 -0.46 0.53 3.03
C GLY A 239 -1.60 -0.50 2.87
N GLY A 240 -1.57 -1.34 1.83
CA GLY A 240 -2.59 -2.35 1.52
C GLY A 240 -3.87 -1.78 0.90
N ALA A 241 -4.85 -2.67 0.69
CA ALA A 241 -6.18 -2.32 0.19
C ALA A 241 -7.03 -1.63 1.27
N GLN A 242 -8.17 -1.08 0.88
CA GLN A 242 -9.17 -0.39 1.69
C GLN A 242 -8.71 0.91 2.37
N GLY A 243 -9.62 1.85 2.44
CA GLY A 243 -9.54 3.06 3.23
C GLY A 243 -9.07 4.30 2.47
N GLU A 244 -10.04 5.06 1.96
CA GLU A 244 -9.83 6.41 1.39
C GLU A 244 -9.12 7.37 2.35
N HIS A 245 -9.20 7.10 3.66
CA HIS A 245 -8.44 7.84 4.66
C HIS A 245 -6.92 7.80 4.43
N LYS A 246 -6.40 6.78 3.72
CA LYS A 246 -5.00 6.67 3.33
C LYS A 246 -4.61 7.73 2.28
N LEU A 247 -5.52 8.01 1.33
CA LEU A 247 -5.32 9.07 0.34
C LEU A 247 -5.05 10.42 1.02
N ALA A 248 -5.84 10.76 2.04
CA ALA A 248 -5.67 12.01 2.80
C ALA A 248 -4.31 12.14 3.50
N ARG A 249 -3.54 11.04 3.61
CA ARG A 249 -2.22 10.94 4.24
C ARG A 249 -1.08 10.77 3.23
N GLY A 250 -1.38 10.93 1.93
CA GLY A 250 -0.37 10.90 0.86
C GLY A 250 -0.09 9.51 0.29
N LEU A 251 -0.87 8.48 0.65
CA LEU A 251 -0.82 7.20 -0.04
C LEU A 251 -1.72 7.28 -1.27
N LEU A 252 -1.14 7.22 -2.44
CA LEU A 252 -1.87 7.31 -3.71
C LEU A 252 -2.44 5.94 -4.12
N PRO A 253 -3.55 5.91 -4.86
CA PRO A 253 -4.11 4.67 -5.37
C PRO A 253 -3.19 4.05 -6.42
N VAL A 254 -3.00 2.74 -6.32
CA VAL A 254 -2.22 1.93 -7.25
C VAL A 254 -3.08 0.75 -7.68
N ARG A 255 -3.17 0.54 -8.99
CA ARG A 255 -3.87 -0.61 -9.55
C ARG A 255 -3.09 -1.88 -9.25
N THR A 256 -3.77 -2.91 -8.77
CA THR A 256 -3.27 -4.28 -8.63
C THR A 256 -4.18 -5.22 -9.39
N PHE A 257 -3.73 -6.43 -9.66
CA PHE A 257 -4.58 -7.39 -10.34
C PHE A 257 -4.32 -8.82 -9.89
N SER A 258 -5.23 -9.69 -10.27
CA SER A 258 -5.12 -11.15 -10.19
C SER A 258 -5.56 -11.76 -11.51
N ALA A 259 -5.05 -12.95 -11.82
CA ALA A 259 -5.36 -13.65 -13.05
C ALA A 259 -6.03 -15.00 -12.74
N HIS A 260 -7.07 -15.33 -13.48
CA HIS A 260 -7.94 -16.45 -13.19
C HIS A 260 -8.21 -17.30 -14.43
N TRP A 261 -8.09 -18.62 -14.27
CA TRP A 261 -8.53 -19.58 -15.26
C TRP A 261 -9.65 -20.45 -14.65
N LEU A 262 -10.71 -20.69 -15.43
CA LEU A 262 -11.82 -21.58 -15.08
C LEU A 262 -11.90 -22.71 -16.10
N ALA A 263 -12.12 -23.93 -15.62
CA ALA A 263 -12.22 -25.12 -16.47
C ALA A 263 -13.49 -25.12 -17.33
N ASP A 264 -14.63 -24.77 -16.74
CA ASP A 264 -15.92 -24.78 -17.44
C ASP A 264 -16.07 -23.52 -18.33
N PRO A 265 -16.16 -23.67 -19.68
CA PRO A 265 -16.28 -22.53 -20.58
C PRO A 265 -17.54 -21.67 -20.37
N ARG A 266 -18.63 -22.28 -19.87
CA ARG A 266 -19.88 -21.56 -19.62
C ARG A 266 -19.74 -20.56 -18.48
N PHE A 267 -19.06 -20.94 -17.39
CA PHE A 267 -18.76 -20.03 -16.30
C PHE A 267 -17.71 -19.00 -16.69
N ARG A 268 -16.74 -19.37 -17.53
CA ARG A 268 -15.70 -18.47 -18.01
C ARG A 268 -16.29 -17.24 -18.71
N GLY A 269 -17.22 -17.43 -19.67
CA GLY A 269 -17.85 -16.32 -20.38
C GLY A 269 -18.62 -15.38 -19.43
N ALA A 270 -19.45 -15.95 -18.54
CA ALA A 270 -20.22 -15.15 -17.59
C ALA A 270 -19.33 -14.36 -16.61
N VAL A 271 -18.23 -14.97 -16.17
CA VAL A 271 -17.27 -14.31 -15.27
C VAL A 271 -16.50 -13.22 -16.00
N ASP A 272 -16.08 -13.45 -17.25
CA ASP A 272 -15.33 -12.45 -18.03
C ASP A 272 -16.19 -11.21 -18.32
N ASP A 273 -17.47 -11.39 -18.68
CA ASP A 273 -18.43 -10.29 -18.83
C ASP A 273 -18.63 -9.49 -17.54
N TRP A 274 -18.66 -10.18 -16.40
CA TRP A 274 -18.76 -9.53 -15.09
C TRP A 274 -17.49 -8.75 -14.75
N LEU A 275 -16.31 -9.36 -14.97
CA LEU A 275 -15.02 -8.73 -14.75
C LEU A 275 -14.79 -7.51 -15.64
N ALA A 276 -15.30 -7.52 -16.88
CA ALA A 276 -15.23 -6.34 -17.76
C ALA A 276 -15.95 -5.12 -17.14
N ARG A 277 -17.14 -5.36 -16.55
CA ARG A 277 -17.89 -4.31 -15.85
C ARG A 277 -17.18 -3.86 -14.55
N GLU A 278 -16.63 -4.79 -13.78
CA GLU A 278 -15.87 -4.49 -12.56
C GLU A 278 -14.64 -3.64 -12.88
N ARG A 279 -13.87 -3.99 -13.93
CA ARG A 279 -12.70 -3.20 -14.38
C ARG A 279 -13.08 -1.77 -14.78
N ALA A 280 -14.22 -1.58 -15.46
CA ALA A 280 -14.72 -0.23 -15.77
C ALA A 280 -15.01 0.56 -14.49
N GLY A 281 -15.63 -0.08 -13.48
CA GLY A 281 -15.88 0.52 -12.16
C GLY A 281 -14.59 0.88 -11.43
N VAL A 282 -13.58 0.03 -11.47
CA VAL A 282 -12.24 0.32 -10.90
C VAL A 282 -11.60 1.50 -11.61
N GLY A 283 -11.74 1.62 -12.94
CA GLY A 283 -11.28 2.78 -13.71
C GLY A 283 -11.90 4.08 -13.21
N HIS A 284 -13.22 4.16 -13.13
CA HIS A 284 -13.93 5.35 -12.61
C HIS A 284 -13.54 5.68 -11.18
N TYR A 285 -13.39 4.67 -10.31
CA TYR A 285 -12.96 4.90 -8.93
C TYR A 285 -11.55 5.48 -8.85
N LEU A 286 -10.63 5.03 -9.70
CA LEU A 286 -9.27 5.60 -9.77
C LEU A 286 -9.28 7.05 -10.24
N ASP A 287 -10.12 7.40 -11.23
CA ASP A 287 -10.27 8.77 -11.72
C ASP A 287 -10.82 9.69 -10.60
N GLU A 288 -11.86 9.25 -9.88
CA GLU A 288 -12.41 9.96 -8.73
C GLU A 288 -11.36 10.19 -7.62
N LEU A 289 -10.58 9.15 -7.29
CA LEU A 289 -9.50 9.28 -6.30
C LEU A 289 -8.40 10.26 -6.75
N ALA A 290 -8.09 10.29 -8.06
CA ALA A 290 -7.09 11.21 -8.61
C ALA A 290 -7.52 12.68 -8.47
N GLU A 291 -8.82 12.99 -8.62
CA GLU A 291 -9.34 14.33 -8.39
C GLU A 291 -9.17 14.81 -6.94
N HIS A 292 -9.18 13.86 -6.01
CA HIS A 292 -9.03 14.10 -4.56
C HIS A 292 -7.59 13.97 -4.07
N SER A 293 -6.59 14.04 -4.96
CA SER A 293 -5.17 13.98 -4.60
C SER A 293 -4.84 14.95 -3.47
N PRO A 294 -4.12 14.52 -2.43
CA PRO A 294 -3.75 15.37 -1.30
C PRO A 294 -2.61 16.32 -1.60
N PHE A 295 -1.87 16.08 -2.70
CA PHE A 295 -0.71 16.87 -3.09
C PHE A 295 -1.11 18.21 -3.70
N LEU A 296 -0.21 19.19 -3.57
CA LEU A 296 -0.34 20.46 -4.28
C LEU A 296 -0.32 20.18 -5.79
N ARG A 297 -1.25 20.79 -6.52
CA ARG A 297 -1.19 20.78 -7.99
C ARG A 297 0.05 21.57 -8.41
N GLU A 298 0.94 20.98 -9.18
CA GLU A 298 2.03 21.71 -9.82
C GLU A 298 1.39 22.80 -10.72
N LYS A 299 1.75 24.05 -10.47
CA LYS A 299 1.37 25.13 -11.41
C LYS A 299 2.12 24.84 -12.70
N GLY A 300 1.39 24.47 -13.74
CA GLY A 300 1.96 24.32 -15.08
C GLY A 300 2.73 25.59 -15.48
N PRO A 301 3.82 25.48 -16.25
CA PRO A 301 4.55 26.65 -16.75
C PRO A 301 3.63 27.41 -17.70
N GLY A 302 2.99 28.52 -17.23
CA GLY A 302 2.20 29.39 -18.10
C GLY A 302 0.83 29.83 -17.60
N GLY A 303 0.66 30.07 -16.31
CA GLY A 303 -0.53 30.80 -15.80
C GLY A 303 -0.21 32.28 -15.61
N ILE A 304 -0.35 33.09 -16.68
CA ILE A 304 -0.40 34.56 -16.58
C ILE A 304 -1.68 34.88 -15.79
N GLU A 305 -1.54 35.50 -14.62
CA GLU A 305 -2.64 36.15 -13.92
C GLU A 305 -3.18 37.28 -14.82
N THR A 306 -4.27 37.05 -15.53
CA THR A 306 -5.09 38.14 -16.07
C THR A 306 -5.81 38.75 -14.88
N GLY A 307 -5.27 39.86 -14.38
CA GLY A 307 -5.95 40.71 -13.42
C GLY A 307 -7.28 41.17 -13.99
N ALA A 308 -8.37 40.72 -13.40
CA ALA A 308 -9.70 41.30 -13.68
C ALA A 308 -9.76 42.68 -12.99
N ALA A 309 -9.55 43.72 -13.82
CA ALA A 309 -9.86 45.10 -13.48
C ALA A 309 -11.36 45.26 -13.16
N GLY A 310 -11.61 46.10 -12.17
CA GLY A 310 -12.91 46.36 -11.56
C GLY A 310 -14.08 46.55 -12.52
N ALA A 311 -15.17 45.91 -12.19
CA ALA A 311 -16.50 46.29 -12.71
C ALA A 311 -17.25 46.98 -11.56
N ALA A 312 -17.56 48.25 -11.77
CA ALA A 312 -18.31 49.13 -10.91
C ALA A 312 -19.71 48.57 -10.62
N GLU A 313 -20.18 48.67 -9.40
CA GLU A 313 -21.58 48.47 -9.01
C GLU A 313 -22.50 49.49 -9.65
N PRO A 314 -23.67 49.12 -10.20
CA PRO A 314 -24.75 50.07 -10.46
C PRO A 314 -25.61 50.28 -9.18
N GLN A 315 -25.66 51.52 -8.76
CA GLN A 315 -26.57 52.04 -7.72
C GLN A 315 -28.03 51.69 -8.06
N ARG A 316 -28.70 50.98 -7.18
CA ARG A 316 -30.17 50.83 -7.25
C ARG A 316 -30.82 52.00 -6.54
N GLY A 317 -31.47 52.82 -7.36
CA GLY A 317 -32.38 53.89 -6.93
C GLY A 317 -33.60 53.34 -6.23
N SER A 318 -33.97 54.02 -5.16
CA SER A 318 -35.23 53.91 -4.41
C SER A 318 -36.43 54.20 -5.30
N ARG A 319 -37.44 53.32 -5.30
CA ARG A 319 -38.85 53.77 -5.47
C ARG A 319 -39.75 52.96 -4.52
N ARG A 320 -40.42 53.75 -3.71
CA ARG A 320 -41.61 53.40 -2.89
C ARG A 320 -42.79 53.01 -3.85
N GLN A 321 -43.48 51.96 -3.53
CA GLN A 321 -44.91 51.91 -3.17
C GLN A 321 -45.21 50.51 -2.61
#